data_1e5cb653616940978869d8a24b4b798f
#
_entry.id   1e5cb653616940978869d8a24b4b798f
#
_cell.length_a   1.000
_cell.length_b   1.000
_cell.length_c   1.000
_cell.angle_alpha   90.00
_cell.angle_beta   90.00
_cell.angle_gamma   90.00
#
_symmetry.space_group_name_H-M   'P 1'
#
loop_
_entity.id
_entity.type
_entity.pdbx_description
1 polymer ?
#
loop_
_entity_poly.entity_id
_entity_poly.type
_entity_poly.pdbx_seq_one_letter_code
_entity_poly.pdbx_strand_id
1 'polypeptide(L)' 'MLDLIFWIIAFVVAITVHEAAHAWMADRLGDPT' A
#
# COMPACT_ATOMS: atom_id res chain seq x y z
N MET A 1 -21.17 10.37 6.98
CA MET A 1 -20.48 11.06 5.94
C MET A 1 -18.99 11.10 6.18
N LEU A 2 -18.56 11.58 7.34
CA LEU A 2 -17.14 11.51 7.68
C LEU A 2 -16.64 10.08 7.71
N ASP A 3 -17.51 9.14 8.05
CA ASP A 3 -17.12 7.74 8.09
C ASP A 3 -16.70 7.23 6.72
N LEU A 4 -17.45 7.61 5.68
CA LEU A 4 -17.13 7.16 4.34
C LEU A 4 -15.78 7.68 3.89
N ILE A 5 -15.52 8.96 4.13
CA ILE A 5 -14.25 9.57 3.76
C ILE A 5 -13.12 8.90 4.54
N PHE A 6 -13.34 8.65 5.81
CA PHE A 6 -12.34 8.00 6.65
C PHE A 6 -12.00 6.61 6.10
N TRP A 7 -13.01 5.85 5.72
CA TRP A 7 -12.80 4.51 5.19
C TRP A 7 -12.07 4.53 3.85
N ILE A 8 -12.39 5.51 3.02
CA ILE A 8 -11.72 5.63 1.72
C ILE A 8 -10.25 5.92 1.92
N ILE A 9 -9.93 6.85 2.81
CA ILE A 9 -8.54 7.22 3.08
C ILE A 9 -7.80 6.02 3.68
N ALA A 10 -8.42 5.34 4.62
CA ALA A 10 -7.80 4.17 5.24
C ALA A 10 -7.52 3.09 4.21
N PHE A 11 -8.46 2.88 3.29
CA PHE A 11 -8.31 1.87 2.25
C PHE A 11 -7.16 2.23 1.31
N VAL A 12 -7.11 3.48 0.89
CA VAL A 12 -6.05 3.94 -0.01
C VAL A 12 -4.68 3.82 0.66
N VAL A 13 -4.59 4.21 1.92
CA VAL A 13 -3.34 4.11 2.65
C VAL A 13 -2.92 2.65 2.78
N ALA A 14 -3.87 1.77 3.08
CA ALA A 14 -3.58 0.35 3.23
C ALA A 14 -3.06 -0.23 1.94
N ILE A 15 -3.67 0.09 0.80
CA ILE A 15 -3.23 -0.39 -0.50
C ILE A 15 -1.84 0.16 -0.82
N THR A 16 -1.62 1.43 -0.55
CA THR A 16 -0.34 2.07 -0.85
C THR A 16 0.78 1.41 -0.05
N VAL A 17 0.56 1.18 1.23
CA VAL A 17 1.56 0.51 2.08
C VAL A 17 1.78 -0.92 1.61
N HIS A 18 0.70 -1.60 1.23
CA HIS A 18 0.80 -2.98 0.74
C HIS A 18 1.68 -3.05 -0.51
N GLU A 19 1.46 -2.14 -1.46
CA GLU A 19 2.25 -2.13 -2.68
C GLU A 19 3.69 -1.72 -2.42
N ALA A 20 3.88 -0.76 -1.53
CA ALA A 20 5.21 -0.34 -1.15
C ALA A 20 5.98 -1.50 -0.53
N ALA A 21 5.31 -2.29 0.30
CA ALA A 21 5.93 -3.45 0.93
C ALA A 21 6.33 -4.47 -0.13
N HIS A 22 5.48 -4.70 -1.12
CA HIS A 22 5.81 -5.63 -2.20
C HIS A 22 7.01 -5.16 -3.00
N ALA A 23 7.04 -3.89 -3.34
CA ALA A 23 8.16 -3.33 -4.09
C ALA A 23 9.45 -3.42 -3.28
N TRP A 24 9.36 -3.14 -2.00
CA TRP A 24 10.51 -3.19 -1.11
C TRP A 24 11.05 -4.62 -1.01
N MET A 25 10.16 -5.59 -0.87
CA MET A 25 10.56 -7.00 -0.77
C MET A 25 11.22 -7.47 -2.05
N ALA A 26 10.65 -7.10 -3.19
CA ALA A 26 11.22 -7.48 -4.47
C ALA A 26 12.62 -6.90 -4.63
N ASP A 27 12.81 -5.67 -4.20
CA ASP A 27 14.11 -5.02 -4.28
C ASP A 27 15.13 -5.73 -3.39
N ARG A 28 14.71 -6.08 -2.19
CA ARG A 28 15.59 -6.75 -1.24
C ARG A 28 16.02 -8.13 -1.73
N LEU A 29 15.11 -8.82 -2.40
CA LEU A 29 15.43 -10.14 -2.94
C LEU A 29 16.24 -10.08 -4.23
N GLY A 30 16.46 -8.89 -4.72
CA GLY A 30 17.22 -8.72 -5.95
C GLY A 30 16.44 -9.06 -7.19
N ASP A 31 15.14 -9.06 -7.11
CA ASP A 31 14.29 -9.35 -8.25
C ASP A 31 14.05 -8.08 -9.04
N PRO A 32 14.58 -8.01 -10.27
CA PRO A 32 14.58 -6.75 -11.02
C PRO A 32 13.23 -6.38 -11.64
N THR A 33 12.22 -7.14 -11.48
CA THR A 33 10.95 -6.77 -12.06
C THR A 33 10.23 -5.74 -11.21
#